data_685535ca9c04c2b27bb4b22127ae0d18
#
_entry.id   685535ca9c04c2b27bb4b22127ae0d18
#
_cell.length_a   1.000
_cell.length_b   1.000
_cell.length_c   1.000
_cell.angle_alpha   90.00
_cell.angle_beta   90.00
_cell.angle_gamma   90.00
#
_symmetry.space_group_name_H-M   'P 1'
#
loop_
_entity.id
_entity.type
_entity.pdbx_description
1 polymer ?
#
loop_
_entity_poly.entity_id
_entity_poly.type
_entity_poly.pdbx_seq_one_letter_code
_entity_poly.pdbx_strand_id
1 'polypeptide(L)'
;MKKIAVVTATRAEYGILRPLICRLQKDTEFELQLIVTGMHLSEKYGNTQVEIEKDKIPVFRKIPILEDGNSAYDVSVTMANALCRFAGYFRDEKPDMVIVLGDRTEILGICAAAMN
;
A
#
# COMPACT_ATOMS: atom_id res chain seq x y z
N MET A 1 1.35 14.10 -17.05
CA MET A 1 2.00 13.58 -15.83
C MET A 1 1.47 12.18 -15.54
N LYS A 2 2.38 11.20 -15.40
CA LYS A 2 1.97 9.83 -15.12
C LYS A 2 1.79 9.61 -13.63
N LYS A 3 0.75 8.85 -13.28
CA LYS A 3 0.45 8.50 -11.89
C LYS A 3 1.13 7.19 -11.54
N ILE A 4 1.94 7.20 -10.49
CA ILE A 4 2.60 6.00 -9.99
C ILE A 4 2.11 5.75 -8.56
N ALA A 5 1.44 4.63 -8.37
CA ALA A 5 1.00 4.20 -7.05
C ALA A 5 2.08 3.31 -6.43
N VAL A 6 2.55 3.68 -5.25
CA VAL A 6 3.48 2.85 -4.48
C VAL A 6 2.73 2.39 -3.23
N VAL A 7 2.63 1.07 -3.06
CA VAL A 7 1.87 0.48 -1.96
C VAL A 7 2.83 -0.04 -0.91
N THR A 8 2.66 0.37 0.33
CA THR A 8 3.46 -0.12 1.45
C THR A 8 2.53 -0.63 2.56
N ALA A 9 2.77 -1.85 3.00
CA ALA A 9 1.94 -2.54 4.00
C ALA A 9 2.67 -2.76 5.31
N THR A 10 4.00 -2.78 5.32
CA THR A 10 4.78 -3.03 6.53
C THR A 10 5.95 -2.06 6.63
N ARG A 11 6.46 -1.92 7.85
CA ARG A 11 7.63 -1.10 8.12
C ARG A 11 8.86 -1.55 7.31
N ALA A 12 9.06 -2.86 7.19
CA ALA A 12 10.20 -3.42 6.46
C ALA A 12 10.12 -3.06 4.97
N GLU A 13 8.94 -3.17 4.38
CA GLU A 13 8.72 -2.79 2.99
C GLU A 13 8.96 -1.30 2.78
N TYR A 14 8.46 -0.48 3.67
CA TYR A 14 8.65 0.96 3.59
C TYR A 14 10.13 1.33 3.62
N GLY A 15 10.91 0.71 4.52
CA GLY A 15 12.34 0.96 4.60
C GLY A 15 13.07 0.67 3.29
N ILE A 16 12.67 -0.40 2.59
CA ILE A 16 13.27 -0.76 1.31
C ILE A 16 12.79 0.18 0.20
N LEU A 17 11.52 0.57 0.22
CA LEU A 17 10.91 1.43 -0.82
C LEU A 17 11.24 2.91 -0.66
N ARG A 18 11.66 3.33 0.54
CA ARG A 18 11.85 4.74 0.85
C ARG A 18 12.74 5.50 -0.15
N PRO A 19 13.89 4.98 -0.58
CA PRO A 19 14.71 5.68 -1.57
C PRO A 19 13.95 5.92 -2.89
N LEU A 20 13.20 4.93 -3.35
CA LEU A 20 12.39 5.07 -4.56
C LEU A 20 11.28 6.09 -4.36
N ILE A 21 10.59 6.05 -3.24
CA ILE A 21 9.51 6.99 -2.91
C ILE A 21 10.05 8.42 -2.91
N CYS A 22 11.17 8.65 -2.24
CA CYS A 22 11.79 9.97 -2.19
C CYS A 22 12.20 10.46 -3.56
N ARG A 23 12.71 9.57 -4.41
CA ARG A 23 13.09 9.91 -5.78
C ARG A 23 11.88 10.30 -6.62
N LEU A 24 10.81 9.53 -6.54
CA LEU A 24 9.57 9.82 -7.27
C LEU A 24 8.92 11.12 -6.82
N GLN A 25 8.98 11.41 -5.52
CA GLN A 25 8.41 12.64 -4.97
C GLN A 25 9.07 13.89 -5.55
N LYS A 26 10.36 13.80 -5.85
CA LYS A 26 11.12 14.93 -6.38
C LYS A 26 11.00 15.07 -7.89
N ASP A 27 10.50 14.05 -8.57
CA ASP A 27 10.41 14.03 -10.03
C ASP A 27 9.11 14.71 -10.48
N THR A 28 9.25 15.75 -11.30
CA THR A 28 8.10 16.51 -11.78
C THR A 28 7.33 15.83 -12.91
N GLU A 29 7.88 14.74 -13.48
CA GLU A 29 7.21 13.99 -14.54
C GLU A 29 6.21 12.97 -14.01
N PHE A 30 6.25 12.68 -12.71
CA PHE A 30 5.39 11.67 -12.10
C PHE A 30 4.58 12.26 -10.97
N GLU A 31 3.35 11.79 -10.85
CA GLU A 31 2.51 12.04 -9.67
C GLU A 31 2.61 10.82 -8.77
N LEU A 32 3.26 10.97 -7.64
CA LEU A 32 3.38 9.89 -6.65
C LEU A 32 2.09 9.77 -5.85
N GLN A 33 1.51 8.58 -5.83
CA GLN A 33 0.37 8.25 -4.97
C GLN A 33 0.84 7.19 -3.98
N LEU A 34 1.24 7.60 -2.79
CA LEU A 34 1.67 6.69 -1.75
C LEU A 34 0.45 6.13 -1.03
N ILE A 35 0.28 4.81 -1.11
CA ILE A 35 -0.84 4.10 -0.49
C ILE A 35 -0.33 3.32 0.72
N VAL A 36 -0.88 3.62 1.88
CA VAL A 36 -0.52 2.96 3.14
C VAL A 36 -1.63 1.98 3.50
N THR A 37 -1.25 0.76 3.79
CA THR A 37 -2.22 -0.32 4.06
C THR A 37 -1.64 -1.32 5.06
N GLY A 38 -2.38 -2.36 5.39
CA GLY A 38 -1.93 -3.48 6.17
C GLY A 38 -1.44 -3.12 7.56
N MET A 39 -0.27 -3.63 7.92
CA MET A 39 0.30 -3.47 9.25
C MET A 39 0.59 -2.02 9.64
N HIS A 40 0.83 -1.13 8.67
CA HIS A 40 1.04 0.28 8.97
C HIS A 40 -0.14 0.92 9.69
N LEU A 41 -1.35 0.43 9.42
CA LEU A 41 -2.58 0.99 9.96
C LEU A 41 -3.07 0.25 11.21
N SER A 42 -2.35 -0.78 11.66
CA SER A 42 -2.75 -1.60 12.79
C SER A 42 -2.03 -1.20 14.07
N GLU A 43 -2.78 -0.89 15.11
CA GLU A 43 -2.23 -0.60 16.44
C GLU A 43 -1.53 -1.82 17.03
N LYS A 44 -2.01 -3.03 16.69
CA LYS A 44 -1.41 -4.29 17.15
C LYS A 44 0.05 -4.40 16.73
N TYR A 45 0.41 -3.85 15.59
CA TYR A 45 1.79 -3.89 15.05
C TYR A 45 2.53 -2.56 15.23
N GLY A 46 2.08 -1.73 16.19
CA GLY A 46 2.77 -0.50 16.56
C GLY A 46 2.46 0.72 15.71
N ASN A 47 1.43 0.64 14.86
CA ASN A 47 0.98 1.78 14.05
C ASN A 47 2.14 2.45 13.31
N THR A 48 2.87 1.67 12.53
CA THR A 48 4.16 2.06 11.93
C THR A 48 4.07 3.17 10.89
N GLN A 49 2.87 3.63 10.53
CA GLN A 49 2.69 4.77 9.63
C GLN A 49 3.36 6.06 10.16
N VAL A 50 3.62 6.15 11.48
CA VAL A 50 4.32 7.32 12.04
C VAL A 50 5.69 7.55 11.43
N GLU A 51 6.36 6.50 10.97
CA GLU A 51 7.67 6.66 10.32
C GLU A 51 7.54 7.38 8.99
N ILE A 52 6.46 7.11 8.26
CA ILE A 52 6.16 7.79 7.00
C ILE A 52 5.88 9.26 7.27
N GLU A 53 5.14 9.54 8.34
CA GLU A 53 4.83 10.91 8.73
C GLU A 53 6.10 11.70 9.12
N LYS A 54 7.04 11.04 9.80
CA LYS A 54 8.32 11.67 10.17
C LYS A 54 9.14 12.06 8.95
N ASP A 55 9.05 11.30 7.88
CA ASP A 55 9.76 11.59 6.64
C ASP A 55 9.07 12.68 5.82
N LYS A 56 7.93 13.16 6.27
CA LYS A 56 7.14 14.23 5.64
C LYS A 56 6.73 13.89 4.21
N ILE A 57 6.48 12.62 3.96
CA ILE A 57 5.98 12.16 2.66
C ILE A 57 4.47 12.16 2.71
N PRO A 58 3.79 12.88 1.79
CA PRO A 58 2.33 12.90 1.79
C PRO A 58 1.75 11.52 1.48
N VAL A 59 0.86 11.05 2.33
CA VAL A 59 0.13 9.80 2.08
C VAL A 59 -1.10 10.14 1.24
N PHE A 60 -1.17 9.56 0.05
CA PHE A 60 -2.29 9.83 -0.85
C PHE A 60 -3.57 9.18 -0.32
N ARG A 61 -3.48 7.92 0.14
CA ARG A 61 -4.64 7.21 0.65
C ARG A 61 -4.23 6.15 1.66
N LYS A 62 -5.07 5.95 2.68
CA LYS A 62 -4.92 4.88 3.66
C LYS A 62 -6.02 3.87 3.41
N ILE A 63 -5.65 2.62 3.13
CA ILE A 63 -6.62 1.56 2.81
C ILE A 63 -6.47 0.44 3.82
N PRO A 64 -7.34 0.37 4.84
CA PRO A 64 -7.27 -0.70 5.84
C PRO A 64 -7.79 -2.01 5.25
N ILE A 65 -7.05 -3.09 5.45
CA ILE A 65 -7.41 -4.43 4.94
C ILE A 65 -7.29 -5.53 5.97
N LEU A 66 -6.51 -5.33 7.05
CA LEU A 66 -6.23 -6.41 8.00
C LEU A 66 -7.44 -6.78 8.84
N GLU A 67 -7.66 -8.10 8.98
CA GLU A 67 -8.56 -8.64 9.96
C GLU A 67 -7.78 -8.99 11.23
N ASP A 68 -8.48 -9.01 12.37
CA ASP A 68 -7.89 -9.45 13.63
C ASP A 68 -7.78 -10.96 13.63
N GLY A 69 -6.61 -11.47 14.01
CA GLY A 69 -6.38 -12.90 14.11
C GLY A 69 -5.45 -13.44 13.02
N ASN A 70 -5.08 -14.71 13.18
CA ASN A 70 -4.10 -15.36 12.34
C ASN A 70 -4.59 -16.68 11.72
N SER A 71 -5.89 -16.97 11.81
CA SER A 71 -6.41 -18.19 11.21
C SER A 71 -6.38 -18.12 9.69
N ALA A 72 -6.48 -19.27 9.03
CA ALA A 72 -6.56 -19.31 7.57
C ALA A 72 -7.75 -18.51 7.06
N TYR A 73 -8.85 -18.52 7.82
CA TYR A 73 -10.02 -17.72 7.48
C TYR A 73 -9.71 -16.23 7.52
N ASP A 74 -9.05 -15.76 8.59
CA ASP A 74 -8.70 -14.35 8.76
C ASP A 74 -7.75 -13.87 7.66
N VAL A 75 -6.78 -14.70 7.30
CA VAL A 75 -5.84 -14.40 6.20
C VAL A 75 -6.61 -14.28 4.89
N SER A 76 -7.55 -15.19 4.63
CA SER A 76 -8.36 -15.15 3.41
C SER A 76 -9.23 -13.89 3.35
N VAL A 77 -9.81 -13.47 4.48
CA VAL A 77 -10.61 -12.25 4.54
C VAL A 77 -9.75 -11.03 4.27
N THR A 78 -8.53 -11.00 4.82
CA THR A 78 -7.58 -9.91 4.54
C THR A 78 -7.29 -9.82 3.04
N MET A 79 -7.07 -10.95 2.38
CA MET A 79 -6.85 -10.97 0.93
C MET A 79 -8.07 -10.46 0.17
N ALA A 80 -9.28 -10.86 0.60
CA ALA A 80 -10.52 -10.40 -0.01
C ALA A 80 -10.71 -8.89 0.18
N ASN A 81 -10.39 -8.38 1.36
CA ASN A 81 -10.45 -6.94 1.63
C ASN A 81 -9.48 -6.19 0.73
N ALA A 82 -8.26 -6.71 0.55
CA ALA A 82 -7.27 -6.11 -0.33
C ALA A 82 -7.79 -6.05 -1.77
N LEU A 83 -8.33 -7.16 -2.25
CA LEU A 83 -8.88 -7.22 -3.61
C LEU A 83 -10.01 -6.21 -3.81
N CYS A 84 -10.99 -6.19 -2.91
CA CYS A 84 -12.14 -5.30 -3.03
C CYS A 84 -11.76 -3.83 -2.91
N ARG A 85 -10.99 -3.48 -1.88
CA ARG A 85 -10.71 -2.07 -1.59
C ARG A 85 -9.73 -1.47 -2.57
N PHE A 86 -8.72 -2.24 -2.98
CA PHE A 86 -7.80 -1.77 -4.02
C PHE A 86 -8.46 -1.71 -5.39
N ALA A 87 -9.39 -2.59 -5.69
CA ALA A 87 -10.16 -2.50 -6.93
C ALA A 87 -10.91 -1.18 -7.01
N GLY A 88 -11.51 -0.72 -5.89
CA GLY A 88 -12.16 0.58 -5.82
C GLY A 88 -11.19 1.73 -6.07
N TYR A 89 -10.02 1.68 -5.43
CA TYR A 89 -8.99 2.68 -5.63
C TYR A 89 -8.54 2.74 -7.10
N PHE A 90 -8.26 1.59 -7.70
CA PHE A 90 -7.79 1.54 -9.09
C PHE A 90 -8.87 2.01 -10.07
N ARG A 91 -10.14 1.72 -9.78
CA ARG A 91 -11.25 2.21 -10.60
C ARG A 91 -11.31 3.74 -10.59
N ASP A 92 -11.13 4.33 -9.40
CA ASP A 92 -11.30 5.77 -9.23
C ASP A 92 -10.09 6.57 -9.71
N GLU A 93 -8.88 6.08 -9.46
CA GLU A 93 -7.65 6.82 -9.74
C GLU A 93 -6.93 6.41 -11.02
N LYS A 94 -7.08 5.17 -11.44
CA LYS A 94 -6.47 4.62 -12.67
C LYS A 94 -4.98 4.95 -12.79
N PRO A 95 -4.14 4.55 -11.82
CA PRO A 95 -2.71 4.84 -11.91
C PRO A 95 -2.10 4.16 -13.13
N ASP A 96 -1.07 4.80 -13.69
CA ASP A 96 -0.36 4.25 -14.85
C ASP A 96 0.55 3.09 -14.48
N MET A 97 1.04 3.08 -13.24
CA MET A 97 1.92 2.04 -12.73
C MET A 97 1.65 1.81 -11.25
N VAL A 98 1.74 0.56 -10.83
CA VAL A 98 1.60 0.19 -9.41
C VAL A 98 2.87 -0.55 -9.00
N ILE A 99 3.51 -0.07 -7.95
CA ILE A 99 4.72 -0.68 -7.40
C ILE A 99 4.38 -1.29 -6.04
N VAL A 100 4.62 -2.59 -5.92
CA VAL A 100 4.45 -3.33 -4.67
C VAL A 100 5.71 -4.12 -4.38
N LEU A 101 5.93 -4.47 -3.11
CA LEU A 101 7.10 -5.21 -2.69
C LEU A 101 6.68 -6.32 -1.75
N GLY A 102 7.35 -7.46 -1.86
CA GLY A 102 7.18 -8.56 -0.92
C GLY A 102 6.33 -9.70 -1.45
N ASP A 103 6.19 -10.70 -0.59
CA ASP A 103 5.53 -11.96 -0.91
C ASP A 103 4.40 -12.30 0.09
N ARG A 104 3.92 -11.32 0.82
CA ARG A 104 2.84 -11.52 1.79
C ARG A 104 1.52 -11.76 1.07
N THR A 105 0.59 -12.40 1.79
CA THR A 105 -0.71 -12.78 1.22
C THR A 105 -1.53 -11.57 0.74
N GLU A 106 -1.47 -10.46 1.46
CA GLU A 106 -2.20 -9.25 1.08
C GLU A 106 -1.70 -8.68 -0.26
N ILE A 107 -0.43 -8.89 -0.59
CA ILE A 107 0.13 -8.43 -1.87
C ILE A 107 -0.54 -9.15 -3.04
N LEU A 108 -0.85 -10.44 -2.88
CA LEU A 108 -1.55 -11.18 -3.92
C LEU A 108 -2.91 -10.55 -4.22
N GLY A 109 -3.66 -10.16 -3.19
CA GLY A 109 -4.94 -9.49 -3.37
C GLY A 109 -4.81 -8.15 -4.09
N ILE A 110 -3.79 -7.37 -3.73
CA ILE A 110 -3.53 -6.08 -4.36
C ILE A 110 -3.17 -6.27 -5.84
N CYS A 111 -2.29 -7.21 -6.14
CA CYS A 111 -1.88 -7.49 -7.51
C CYS A 111 -3.05 -8.00 -8.36
N ALA A 112 -3.91 -8.84 -7.79
CA ALA A 112 -5.10 -9.32 -8.49
C ALA A 112 -6.04 -8.16 -8.85
N ALA A 113 -6.21 -7.18 -7.95
CA ALA A 113 -7.00 -5.99 -8.22
C ALA A 113 -6.38 -5.15 -9.33
N ALA A 114 -5.05 -5.03 -9.36
CA ALA A 114 -4.35 -4.24 -10.36
C ALA A 114 -4.42 -4.85 -11.77
N MET A 115 -4.61 -6.17 -11.87
CA MET A 115 -4.69 -6.86 -13.15
C MET A 115 -6.02 -6.64 -13.88
N ASN A 116 -7.00 -6.13 -13.20
CA ASN A 116 -8.32 -5.86 -13.78
C ASN A 116 -8.45 -4.37 -14.22
#